data_955a573c99b0e5ab53278899eb3e5162
#
_entry.id   955a573c99b0e5ab53278899eb3e5162
#
_cell.length_a   1.000
_cell.length_b   1.000
_cell.length_c   1.000
_cell.angle_alpha   90.00
_cell.angle_beta   90.00
_cell.angle_gamma   90.00
#
_symmetry.space_group_name_H-M   'P 1'
#
loop_
_entity.id
_entity.type
_entity.pdbx_description
1 polymer ?
#
loop_
_entity_poly.entity_id
_entity_poly.type
_entity_poly.pdbx_seq_one_letter_code
_entity_poly.pdbx_strand_id
1 'polypeptide(L)'
;MKRHLLTAALALFCLSAANAQLLKTTVEQGEIEGVEHEGFALYKRIPYAEAPVGNLRWKAPVSKKPWKGVFKADKWGDRPPQPIDPNQNGGELGMSEDCLYLSVETPAKNKDDKLPVFVMIHGGAFLTGSYSGTQESFVKEGIIYCSIEYRL
;
A
#
# COMPACT_ATOMS: atom_id res chain seq x y z
N MET A 1 -33.35 -10.19 35.06
CA MET A 1 -33.32 -9.70 33.66
C MET A 1 -32.24 -8.66 33.39
N LYS A 2 -31.96 -7.66 34.23
CA LYS A 2 -30.95 -6.59 33.94
C LYS A 2 -29.47 -7.07 33.88
N ARG A 3 -29.08 -8.11 34.64
CA ARG A 3 -27.69 -8.62 34.68
C ARG A 3 -27.29 -9.41 33.42
N HIS A 4 -28.21 -10.08 32.76
CA HIS A 4 -27.94 -10.84 31.54
C HIS A 4 -27.80 -9.95 30.29
N LEU A 5 -28.46 -8.77 30.30
CA LEU A 5 -28.34 -7.77 29.23
C LEU A 5 -26.95 -7.10 29.23
N LEU A 6 -26.36 -6.84 30.41
CA LEU A 6 -25.01 -6.28 30.50
C LEU A 6 -23.92 -7.26 30.02
N THR A 7 -24.08 -8.55 30.34
CA THR A 7 -23.12 -9.58 29.89
C THR A 7 -23.17 -9.82 28.38
N ALA A 8 -24.37 -9.76 27.80
CA ALA A 8 -24.52 -9.88 26.35
C ALA A 8 -23.94 -8.67 25.60
N ALA A 9 -24.11 -7.44 26.10
CA ALA A 9 -23.54 -6.23 25.53
C ALA A 9 -22.00 -6.21 25.60
N LEU A 10 -21.42 -6.70 26.71
CA LEU A 10 -19.96 -6.80 26.85
C LEU A 10 -19.37 -7.88 25.95
N ALA A 11 -20.07 -9.00 25.74
CA ALA A 11 -19.65 -10.06 24.82
C ALA A 11 -19.71 -9.61 23.35
N LEU A 12 -20.72 -8.81 22.95
CA LEU A 12 -20.78 -8.23 21.61
C LEU A 12 -19.65 -7.21 21.35
N PHE A 13 -19.26 -6.44 22.36
CA PHE A 13 -18.18 -5.46 22.23
C PHE A 13 -16.80 -6.14 22.11
N CYS A 14 -16.60 -7.30 22.75
CA CYS A 14 -15.36 -8.07 22.60
C CYS A 14 -15.25 -8.80 21.25
N LEU A 15 -16.37 -9.17 20.61
CA LEU A 15 -16.32 -9.81 19.29
C LEU A 15 -15.96 -8.84 18.15
N SER A 16 -16.25 -7.54 18.30
CA SER A 16 -15.90 -6.55 17.28
C SER A 16 -14.41 -6.16 17.25
N ALA A 17 -13.66 -6.46 18.32
CA ALA A 17 -12.21 -6.19 18.37
C ALA A 17 -11.37 -7.27 17.67
N ALA A 18 -11.92 -8.45 17.38
CA ALA A 18 -11.17 -9.60 16.89
C ALA A 18 -10.81 -9.54 15.39
N ASN A 19 -11.35 -8.58 14.65
CA ASN A 19 -11.13 -8.41 13.20
C ASN A 19 -10.56 -7.04 12.78
N ALA A 20 -10.00 -6.27 13.72
CA ALA A 20 -9.41 -4.98 13.38
C ALA A 20 -8.21 -5.18 12.44
N GLN A 21 -8.27 -4.56 11.27
CA GLN A 21 -7.17 -4.51 10.32
C GLN A 21 -6.09 -3.53 10.83
N LEU A 22 -4.83 -3.81 10.52
CA LEU A 22 -3.75 -2.84 10.78
C LEU A 22 -3.81 -1.72 9.73
N LEU A 23 -4.81 -0.84 9.83
CA LEU A 23 -4.98 0.26 8.86
C LEU A 23 -4.06 1.44 9.12
N LYS A 24 -3.47 1.54 10.31
CA LYS A 24 -2.56 2.62 10.68
C LYS A 24 -1.31 2.04 11.30
N THR A 25 -0.16 2.48 10.81
CA THR A 25 1.13 2.03 11.32
C THR A 25 2.18 3.14 11.18
N THR A 26 3.37 2.91 11.75
CA THR A 26 4.49 3.85 11.68
C THR A 26 5.62 3.20 10.90
N VAL A 27 6.15 3.93 9.94
CA VAL A 27 7.39 3.62 9.20
C VAL A 27 8.47 4.63 9.56
N GLU A 28 9.69 4.44 9.07
CA GLU A 28 10.82 5.34 9.36
C GLU A 28 10.50 6.82 9.06
N GLN A 29 9.74 7.10 8.02
CA GLN A 29 9.42 8.45 7.59
C GLN A 29 8.23 9.09 8.31
N GLY A 30 7.43 8.31 9.06
CA GLY A 30 6.28 8.81 9.81
C GLY A 30 5.09 7.85 9.86
N GLU A 31 3.95 8.35 10.29
CA GLU A 31 2.71 7.56 10.34
C GLU A 31 2.10 7.44 8.95
N ILE A 32 1.57 6.25 8.64
CA ILE A 32 0.80 5.98 7.42
C ILE A 32 -0.54 5.36 7.77
N GLU A 33 -1.53 5.65 6.93
CA GLU A 33 -2.88 5.09 7.05
C GLU A 33 -3.35 4.61 5.68
N GLY A 34 -3.63 3.32 5.59
CA GLY A 34 -4.21 2.65 4.42
C GLY A 34 -5.73 2.58 4.50
N VAL A 35 -6.29 1.73 3.66
CA VAL A 35 -7.73 1.44 3.61
C VAL A 35 -7.98 -0.04 3.82
N GLU A 36 -9.19 -0.38 4.23
CA GLU A 36 -9.64 -1.77 4.22
C GLU A 36 -9.99 -2.18 2.77
N HIS A 37 -9.58 -3.36 2.38
CA HIS A 37 -9.85 -3.95 1.08
C HIS A 37 -10.02 -5.47 1.24
N GLU A 38 -11.19 -6.00 0.91
CA GLU A 38 -11.50 -7.44 0.96
C GLU A 38 -11.12 -8.13 2.29
N GLY A 39 -11.25 -7.41 3.41
CA GLY A 39 -10.91 -7.93 4.73
C GLY A 39 -9.42 -7.80 5.11
N PHE A 40 -8.62 -7.10 4.34
CA PHE A 40 -7.19 -6.86 4.55
C PHE A 40 -6.86 -5.37 4.60
N ALA A 41 -5.68 -5.02 5.11
CA ALA A 41 -5.20 -3.64 5.03
C ALA A 41 -4.44 -3.42 3.71
N LEU A 42 -4.80 -2.36 2.98
CA LEU A 42 -4.20 -1.96 1.71
C LEU A 42 -3.67 -0.53 1.81
N TYR A 43 -2.37 -0.38 1.56
CA TYR A 43 -1.68 0.89 1.43
C TYR A 43 -1.28 1.08 -0.04
N LYS A 44 -1.90 2.03 -0.74
CA LYS A 44 -1.83 2.12 -2.21
C LYS A 44 -0.64 2.91 -2.77
N ARG A 45 -0.12 3.86 -1.99
CA ARG A 45 0.89 4.82 -2.47
C ARG A 45 1.81 5.22 -1.34
N ILE A 46 2.80 4.40 -1.04
CA ILE A 46 3.82 4.73 -0.05
C ILE A 46 5.06 5.25 -0.78
N PRO A 47 5.48 6.51 -0.59
CA PRO A 47 6.69 7.01 -1.25
C PRO A 47 7.93 6.39 -0.58
N TYR A 48 8.74 5.67 -1.35
CA TYR A 48 9.99 5.08 -0.85
C TYR A 48 11.23 5.92 -1.17
N ALA A 49 11.08 6.96 -2.01
CA ALA A 49 12.12 7.92 -2.33
C ALA A 49 11.51 9.31 -2.57
N GLU A 50 12.33 10.35 -2.62
CA GLU A 50 11.90 11.65 -3.10
C GLU A 50 11.52 11.58 -4.57
N ALA A 51 10.52 12.41 -4.98
CA ALA A 51 10.09 12.48 -6.36
C ALA A 51 11.29 12.79 -7.29
N PRO A 52 11.56 11.96 -8.32
CA PRO A 52 12.70 12.13 -9.20
C PRO A 52 12.45 13.19 -10.28
N VAL A 53 12.04 14.38 -9.86
CA VAL A 53 11.68 15.53 -10.71
C VAL A 53 12.70 16.65 -10.62
N GLY A 54 12.68 17.57 -11.58
CA GLY A 54 13.55 18.74 -11.59
C GLY A 54 15.02 18.34 -11.48
N ASN A 55 15.71 18.84 -10.46
CA ASN A 55 17.14 18.57 -10.25
C ASN A 55 17.44 17.11 -9.85
N LEU A 56 16.44 16.32 -9.48
CA LEU A 56 16.58 14.89 -9.14
C LEU A 56 16.33 13.98 -10.35
N ARG A 57 15.85 14.51 -11.46
CA ARG A 57 15.69 13.75 -12.71
C ARG A 57 17.04 13.18 -13.15
N TRP A 58 17.06 11.92 -13.56
CA TRP A 58 18.28 11.18 -13.96
C TRP A 58 19.34 11.03 -12.87
N LYS A 59 19.03 11.38 -11.62
CA LYS A 59 19.93 11.17 -10.47
C LYS A 59 19.61 9.85 -9.78
N ALA A 60 20.57 9.40 -8.97
CA ALA A 60 20.30 8.31 -8.04
C ALA A 60 19.11 8.67 -7.11
N PRO A 61 18.30 7.68 -6.68
CA PRO A 61 17.21 7.93 -5.75
C PRO A 61 17.73 8.57 -4.46
N VAL A 62 16.95 9.52 -3.96
CA VAL A 62 17.21 10.19 -2.68
C VAL A 62 16.19 9.69 -1.67
N SER A 63 16.65 9.33 -0.47
CA SER A 63 15.79 8.85 0.61
C SER A 63 14.65 9.83 0.88
N LYS A 64 13.45 9.30 1.06
CA LYS A 64 12.27 10.10 1.40
C LYS A 64 12.46 10.76 2.75
N LYS A 65 12.24 12.07 2.81
CA LYS A 65 12.24 12.82 4.07
C LYS A 65 11.03 12.47 4.93
N PRO A 66 11.18 12.50 6.25
CA PRO A 66 10.04 12.35 7.15
C PRO A 66 8.95 13.37 6.87
N TRP A 67 7.71 12.93 6.94
CA TRP A 67 6.52 13.79 6.84
C TRP A 67 5.94 14.11 8.20
N LYS A 68 5.13 15.17 8.27
CA LYS A 68 4.37 15.54 9.46
C LYS A 68 2.94 14.98 9.36
N GLY A 69 2.43 14.50 10.50
CA GLY A 69 1.08 13.94 10.57
C GLY A 69 0.99 12.56 9.91
N VAL A 70 -0.21 12.17 9.51
CA VAL A 70 -0.51 10.86 8.94
C VAL A 70 -0.56 10.93 7.42
N PHE A 71 0.30 10.19 6.75
CA PHE A 71 0.26 10.05 5.29
C PHE A 71 -0.90 9.12 4.91
N LYS A 72 -1.83 9.61 4.10
CA LYS A 72 -2.98 8.84 3.61
C LYS A 72 -2.58 8.04 2.37
N ALA A 73 -2.45 6.73 2.54
CA ALA A 73 -2.11 5.79 1.48
C ALA A 73 -3.39 5.16 0.86
N ASP A 74 -4.37 6.00 0.54
CA ASP A 74 -5.73 5.62 0.13
C ASP A 74 -5.97 5.72 -1.38
N LYS A 75 -5.03 6.29 -2.14
CA LYS A 75 -5.11 6.47 -3.59
C LYS A 75 -3.89 5.86 -4.28
N TRP A 76 -4.08 5.33 -5.47
CA TRP A 76 -2.96 4.89 -6.30
C TRP A 76 -2.11 6.08 -6.75
N GLY A 77 -0.80 5.87 -6.90
CA GLY A 77 0.10 6.83 -7.53
C GLY A 77 0.07 6.72 -9.05
N ASP A 78 0.61 7.72 -9.71
CA ASP A 78 0.80 7.70 -11.16
C ASP A 78 1.89 6.68 -11.55
N ARG A 79 1.76 6.12 -12.74
CA ARG A 79 2.80 5.29 -13.36
C ARG A 79 3.88 6.17 -14.01
N PRO A 80 5.09 5.65 -14.23
CA PRO A 80 6.14 6.40 -14.91
C PRO A 80 5.74 6.75 -16.36
N PRO A 81 6.27 7.84 -16.92
CA PRO A 81 6.09 8.18 -18.32
C PRO A 81 6.54 7.03 -19.21
N GLN A 82 5.67 6.60 -20.12
CA GLN A 82 5.88 5.46 -21.01
C GLN A 82 4.98 5.59 -22.26
N PRO A 83 5.28 4.88 -23.35
CA PRO A 83 4.38 4.83 -24.51
C PRO A 83 2.98 4.33 -24.10
N ILE A 84 1.96 4.99 -24.63
CA ILE A 84 0.57 4.53 -24.43
C ILE A 84 0.34 3.33 -25.35
N ASP A 85 0.04 2.19 -24.75
CA ASP A 85 -0.47 1.04 -25.50
C ASP A 85 -2.00 1.16 -25.57
N PRO A 86 -2.58 1.34 -26.77
CA PRO A 86 -4.03 1.45 -26.93
C PRO A 86 -4.79 0.16 -26.55
N ASN A 87 -4.10 -0.98 -26.46
CA ASN A 87 -4.68 -2.25 -26.07
C ASN A 87 -4.59 -2.52 -24.56
N GLN A 88 -3.71 -1.84 -23.88
CA GLN A 88 -3.70 -1.79 -22.41
C GLN A 88 -4.68 -0.69 -22.03
N ASN A 89 -5.88 -1.07 -21.61
CA ASN A 89 -6.78 -0.17 -20.92
C ASN A 89 -5.95 0.54 -19.86
N GLY A 90 -5.44 1.70 -20.22
CA GLY A 90 -4.65 2.54 -19.33
C GLY A 90 -5.56 2.93 -18.20
N GLY A 91 -5.60 2.11 -17.14
CA GLY A 91 -6.49 2.31 -16.02
C GLY A 91 -6.49 3.78 -15.58
N GLU A 92 -7.28 4.13 -14.62
CA GLU A 92 -7.47 5.49 -14.09
C GLU A 92 -6.18 6.20 -13.62
N LEU A 93 -5.02 5.52 -13.74
CA LEU A 93 -3.72 6.05 -13.33
C LEU A 93 -3.15 6.98 -14.41
N GLY A 94 -2.84 8.20 -14.00
CA GLY A 94 -2.06 9.14 -14.81
C GLY A 94 -0.63 8.67 -15.04
N MET A 95 0.15 9.50 -15.75
CA MET A 95 1.59 9.33 -15.89
C MET A 95 2.30 10.52 -15.24
N SER A 96 3.33 10.25 -14.45
CA SER A 96 4.13 11.29 -13.80
C SER A 96 5.55 10.80 -13.59
N GLU A 97 6.52 11.70 -13.64
CA GLU A 97 7.87 11.41 -13.16
C GLU A 97 7.91 11.21 -11.63
N ASP A 98 6.92 11.75 -10.89
CA ASP A 98 6.71 11.45 -9.48
C ASP A 98 6.02 10.08 -9.34
N CYS A 99 6.79 9.00 -9.50
CA CYS A 99 6.32 7.62 -9.58
C CYS A 99 7.02 6.65 -8.62
N LEU A 100 7.90 7.11 -7.73
CA LEU A 100 8.64 6.21 -6.83
C LEU A 100 7.82 5.82 -5.59
N TYR A 101 6.83 4.99 -5.83
CA TYR A 101 5.87 4.51 -4.85
C TYR A 101 5.84 2.98 -4.78
N LEU A 102 5.38 2.48 -3.66
CA LEU A 102 5.01 1.08 -3.52
C LEU A 102 3.62 0.95 -2.92
N SER A 103 3.00 -0.20 -3.15
CA SER A 103 1.78 -0.60 -2.46
C SER A 103 2.06 -1.80 -1.58
N VAL A 104 1.32 -1.90 -0.48
CA VAL A 104 1.36 -3.04 0.43
C VAL A 104 -0.06 -3.49 0.72
N GLU A 105 -0.34 -4.76 0.48
CA GLU A 105 -1.54 -5.44 0.93
C GLU A 105 -1.15 -6.47 1.98
N THR A 106 -1.80 -6.45 3.14
CA THR A 106 -1.35 -7.25 4.28
C THR A 106 -2.52 -7.81 5.09
N PRO A 107 -2.44 -9.09 5.47
CA PRO A 107 -3.36 -9.71 6.42
C PRO A 107 -2.98 -9.45 7.88
N ALA A 108 -1.86 -8.78 8.14
CA ALA A 108 -1.37 -8.51 9.49
C ALA A 108 -2.42 -7.79 10.34
N LYS A 109 -2.56 -8.23 11.58
CA LYS A 109 -3.44 -7.62 12.58
C LYS A 109 -2.65 -6.74 13.56
N ASN A 110 -1.37 -7.03 13.71
CA ASN A 110 -0.46 -6.33 14.60
C ASN A 110 0.85 -5.99 13.88
N LYS A 111 1.51 -4.94 14.32
CA LYS A 111 2.81 -4.52 13.79
C LYS A 111 3.93 -5.55 14.03
N ASP A 112 3.73 -6.45 14.97
CA ASP A 112 4.72 -7.47 15.37
C ASP A 112 4.47 -8.83 14.68
N ASP A 113 3.45 -8.92 13.81
CA ASP A 113 3.18 -10.10 13.01
C ASP A 113 4.32 -10.26 11.99
N LYS A 114 5.07 -11.38 12.11
CA LYS A 114 6.23 -11.68 11.26
C LYS A 114 5.80 -12.55 10.08
N LEU A 115 5.02 -11.97 9.19
CA LEU A 115 4.52 -12.66 8.00
C LEU A 115 5.56 -12.64 6.87
N PRO A 116 5.59 -13.66 5.99
CA PRO A 116 6.41 -13.63 4.80
C PRO A 116 6.00 -12.47 3.89
N VAL A 117 6.97 -11.92 3.17
CA VAL A 117 6.75 -10.80 2.24
C VAL A 117 7.09 -11.26 0.83
N PHE A 118 6.17 -11.07 -0.10
CA PHE A 118 6.40 -11.20 -1.53
C PHE A 118 6.54 -9.82 -2.15
N VAL A 119 7.65 -9.55 -2.82
CA VAL A 119 7.88 -8.27 -3.51
C VAL A 119 7.76 -8.50 -5.01
N MET A 120 6.77 -7.85 -5.63
CA MET A 120 6.55 -7.83 -7.07
C MET A 120 7.30 -6.66 -7.71
N ILE A 121 8.18 -6.98 -8.63
CA ILE A 121 8.86 -6.03 -9.51
C ILE A 121 8.31 -6.27 -10.92
N HIS A 122 7.56 -5.32 -11.45
CA HIS A 122 6.91 -5.52 -12.74
C HIS A 122 7.91 -5.59 -13.90
N GLY A 123 7.54 -6.31 -14.94
CA GLY A 123 8.28 -6.39 -16.20
C GLY A 123 7.95 -5.24 -17.14
N GLY A 124 8.40 -5.38 -18.40
CA GLY A 124 8.17 -4.40 -19.47
C GLY A 124 9.43 -3.91 -20.15
N ALA A 125 10.55 -4.63 -19.96
CA ALA A 125 11.86 -4.36 -20.57
C ALA A 125 12.37 -2.93 -20.32
N PHE A 126 12.02 -2.32 -19.19
CA PHE A 126 12.29 -0.92 -18.83
C PHE A 126 11.69 0.11 -19.81
N LEU A 127 10.75 -0.28 -20.63
CA LEU A 127 10.06 0.58 -21.60
C LEU A 127 8.61 0.83 -21.23
N THR A 128 7.98 -0.14 -20.58
CA THR A 128 6.57 -0.09 -20.17
C THR A 128 6.37 -0.83 -18.84
N GLY A 129 5.19 -0.70 -18.29
CA GLY A 129 4.77 -1.43 -17.09
C GLY A 129 4.34 -0.50 -15.98
N SER A 130 3.80 -1.10 -14.96
CA SER A 130 3.36 -0.43 -13.73
C SER A 130 3.22 -1.45 -12.62
N TYR A 131 3.27 -0.99 -11.37
CA TYR A 131 2.97 -1.86 -10.26
C TYR A 131 1.54 -2.38 -10.36
N SER A 132 1.36 -3.66 -10.13
CA SER A 132 0.05 -4.29 -10.16
C SER A 132 -0.70 -3.96 -8.88
N GLY A 133 -2.00 -3.82 -8.99
CA GLY A 133 -2.89 -3.56 -7.87
C GLY A 133 -2.80 -4.61 -6.76
N THR A 134 -3.94 -5.10 -6.34
CA THR A 134 -4.05 -6.09 -5.25
C THR A 134 -3.80 -7.52 -5.73
N GLN A 135 -3.33 -8.37 -4.82
CA GLN A 135 -3.13 -9.80 -5.06
C GLN A 135 -3.68 -10.63 -3.88
N GLU A 136 -4.98 -10.65 -3.80
CA GLU A 136 -5.76 -11.29 -2.74
C GLU A 136 -5.36 -12.75 -2.47
N SER A 137 -4.96 -13.49 -3.52
CA SER A 137 -4.52 -14.87 -3.39
C SER A 137 -3.31 -15.04 -2.48
N PHE A 138 -2.35 -14.11 -2.52
CA PHE A 138 -1.19 -14.12 -1.61
C PHE A 138 -1.60 -13.76 -0.19
N VAL A 139 -2.46 -12.76 -0.06
CA VAL A 139 -2.85 -12.23 1.25
C VAL A 139 -3.72 -13.22 2.01
N LYS A 140 -4.58 -13.97 1.32
CA LYS A 140 -5.38 -15.07 1.89
C LYS A 140 -4.51 -16.21 2.44
N GLU A 141 -3.33 -16.42 1.88
CA GLU A 141 -2.35 -17.40 2.35
C GLU A 141 -1.43 -16.85 3.47
N GLY A 142 -1.73 -15.67 4.01
CA GLY A 142 -0.95 -15.07 5.08
C GLY A 142 0.35 -14.40 4.63
N ILE A 143 0.47 -14.05 3.35
CA ILE A 143 1.64 -13.41 2.77
C ILE A 143 1.37 -11.92 2.58
N ILE A 144 2.29 -11.07 3.01
CA ILE A 144 2.27 -9.63 2.68
C ILE A 144 2.67 -9.48 1.22
N TYR A 145 1.81 -8.87 0.41
CA TYR A 145 2.09 -8.55 -0.98
C TYR A 145 2.55 -7.10 -1.11
N CYS A 146 3.74 -6.88 -1.64
CA CYS A 146 4.31 -5.57 -1.92
C CYS A 146 4.56 -5.44 -3.42
N SER A 147 4.05 -4.40 -4.06
CA SER A 147 4.31 -4.11 -5.46
C SER A 147 4.96 -2.73 -5.59
N ILE A 148 6.02 -2.63 -6.37
CA ILE A 148 6.79 -1.39 -6.51
C ILE A 148 6.62 -0.78 -7.90
N GLU A 149 6.55 0.55 -7.94
CA GLU A 149 6.68 1.35 -9.16
C GLU A 149 8.10 1.88 -9.26
N TYR A 150 8.67 1.94 -10.46
CA TYR A 150 10.01 2.46 -10.69
C TYR A 150 10.10 3.21 -12.03
N ARG A 151 11.10 4.04 -12.20
CA ARG A 151 11.35 4.77 -13.45
C ARG A 151 11.68 3.81 -14.60
N LEU A 152 11.12 4.09 -15.75
CA LEU A 152 11.39 3.38 -17.02
C LEU A 152 12.38 4.14 -17.86
#